data_bd87c89ae1f900197d7bdf8abd84fed2
#
_entry.id   bd87c89ae1f900197d7bdf8abd84fed2
#
_cell.length_a   1.000
_cell.length_b   1.000
_cell.length_c   1.000
_cell.angle_alpha   90.00
_cell.angle_beta   90.00
_cell.angle_gamma   90.00
#
_symmetry.space_group_name_H-M   'P 1'
#
loop_
_entity.id
_entity.type
_entity.pdbx_description
1 polymer ?
#
loop_
_entity_poly.entity_id
_entity_poly.type
_entity_poly.pdbx_seq_one_letter_code
_entity_poly.pdbx_strand_id
1 'polypeptide(L)'
;MHWRLIAFENALKTIEALRKVVVSVRRHDADLARQLVRAASSVAANVAEGSQRVGKDRLHLFRVAAGSAEETRAHLRVALAWGYVTGAETEPSMHLIDRELRLLSGLTR
;
A
#
# COMPACT_ATOMS: atom_id res chain seq x y z
N MET A 1 -8.02 6.48 -20.72
CA MET A 1 -6.85 6.04 -19.95
C MET A 1 -7.28 5.29 -18.70
N HIS A 2 -6.68 4.14 -18.48
CA HIS A 2 -7.11 3.19 -17.44
C HIS A 2 -6.33 3.38 -16.15
N TRP A 3 -6.36 4.59 -15.58
CA TRP A 3 -5.63 4.93 -14.35
C TRP A 3 -6.02 4.06 -13.17
N ARG A 4 -7.31 3.66 -13.10
CA ARG A 4 -7.80 2.79 -12.03
C ARG A 4 -7.19 1.40 -12.14
N LEU A 5 -7.07 0.87 -13.35
CA LEU A 5 -6.42 -0.40 -13.60
C LEU A 5 -4.93 -0.31 -13.27
N ILE A 6 -4.28 0.77 -13.66
CA ILE A 6 -2.86 1.00 -13.34
C ILE A 6 -2.66 1.07 -11.82
N ALA A 7 -3.55 1.76 -11.11
CA ALA A 7 -3.49 1.85 -9.64
C ALA A 7 -3.67 0.47 -9.00
N PHE A 8 -4.58 -0.35 -9.51
CA PHE A 8 -4.79 -1.70 -8.99
C PHE A 8 -3.57 -2.58 -9.23
N GLU A 9 -3.05 -2.58 -10.44
CA GLU A 9 -1.85 -3.37 -10.78
C GLU A 9 -0.64 -2.94 -9.96
N ASN A 10 -0.48 -1.63 -9.75
CA ASN A 10 0.60 -1.11 -8.92
C ASN A 10 0.45 -1.52 -7.45
N ALA A 11 -0.79 -1.58 -6.95
CA ALA A 11 -1.07 -2.06 -5.59
C ALA A 11 -0.68 -3.54 -5.44
N LEU A 12 -0.96 -4.36 -6.47
CA LEU A 12 -0.54 -5.76 -6.46
C LEU A 12 0.98 -5.90 -6.49
N LYS A 13 1.66 -5.09 -7.29
CA LYS A 13 3.13 -5.09 -7.33
C LYS A 13 3.72 -4.70 -5.98
N THR A 14 3.07 -3.76 -5.28
CA THR A 14 3.47 -3.37 -3.92
C THR A 14 3.41 -4.57 -2.98
N ILE A 15 2.31 -5.33 -3.02
CA ILE A 15 2.15 -6.53 -2.20
C ILE A 15 3.24 -7.54 -2.53
N GLU A 16 3.51 -7.78 -3.81
CA GLU A 16 4.57 -8.70 -4.22
C GLU A 16 5.94 -8.27 -3.68
N ALA A 17 6.24 -6.97 -3.77
CA ALA A 17 7.50 -6.43 -3.23
C ALA A 17 7.59 -6.52 -1.71
N LEU A 18 6.45 -6.55 -1.01
CA LEU A 18 6.41 -6.63 0.44
C LEU A 18 6.55 -8.06 0.99
N ARG A 19 6.43 -9.09 0.15
CA ARG A 19 6.40 -10.48 0.63
C ARG A 19 7.58 -10.83 1.52
N LYS A 20 8.81 -10.55 1.08
CA LYS A 20 10.02 -10.84 1.86
C LYS A 20 10.17 -9.90 3.05
N VAL A 21 9.76 -8.65 2.89
CA VAL A 21 9.78 -7.65 3.97
C VAL A 21 8.88 -8.11 5.12
N VAL A 22 7.68 -8.57 4.80
CA VAL A 22 6.73 -9.09 5.82
C VAL A 22 7.33 -10.27 6.58
N VAL A 23 8.02 -11.17 5.90
CA VAL A 23 8.70 -12.30 6.56
C VAL A 23 9.74 -11.80 7.56
N SER A 24 10.56 -10.83 7.17
CA SER A 24 11.58 -10.24 8.05
C SER A 24 10.96 -9.54 9.25
N VAL A 25 9.92 -8.74 9.03
CA VAL A 25 9.22 -8.04 10.11
C VAL A 25 8.61 -9.05 11.09
N ARG A 26 7.99 -10.11 10.56
CA ARG A 26 7.32 -11.12 11.41
C ARG A 26 8.29 -11.80 12.37
N ARG A 27 9.55 -11.97 12.00
CA ARG A 27 10.56 -12.56 12.89
C ARG A 27 10.77 -11.76 14.16
N HIS A 28 10.52 -10.46 14.11
CA HIS A 28 10.73 -9.55 15.24
C HIS A 28 9.43 -9.13 15.90
N ASP A 29 8.36 -8.95 15.11
CA ASP A 29 7.11 -8.37 15.57
C ASP A 29 5.96 -8.89 14.69
N ALA A 30 5.30 -9.93 15.17
CA ALA A 30 4.20 -10.55 14.42
C ALA A 30 3.00 -9.61 14.27
N ASP A 31 2.77 -8.73 15.25
CA ASP A 31 1.66 -7.79 15.18
C ASP A 31 1.88 -6.71 14.13
N LEU A 32 3.09 -6.15 14.08
CA LEU A 32 3.43 -5.17 13.05
C LEU A 32 3.33 -5.79 11.64
N ALA A 33 3.80 -7.03 11.49
CA ALA A 33 3.68 -7.75 10.22
C ALA A 33 2.22 -7.91 9.79
N ARG A 34 1.34 -8.26 10.73
CA ARG A 34 -0.10 -8.40 10.46
C ARG A 34 -0.73 -7.08 10.05
N GLN A 35 -0.38 -5.99 10.73
CA GLN A 35 -0.87 -4.65 10.40
C GLN A 35 -0.40 -4.21 9.01
N LEU A 36 0.86 -4.52 8.68
CA LEU A 36 1.43 -4.21 7.36
C LEU A 36 0.67 -4.94 6.25
N VAL A 37 0.41 -6.24 6.43
CA VAL A 37 -0.36 -7.04 5.46
C VAL A 37 -1.77 -6.47 5.29
N ARG A 38 -2.44 -6.13 6.40
CA ARG A 38 -3.80 -5.57 6.35
C ARG A 38 -3.84 -4.25 5.59
N ALA A 39 -2.91 -3.35 5.90
CA ALA A 39 -2.86 -2.04 5.26
C ALA A 39 -2.60 -2.17 3.75
N ALA A 40 -1.61 -2.96 3.36
CA ALA A 40 -1.27 -3.15 1.95
C ALA A 40 -2.41 -3.82 1.18
N SER A 41 -3.05 -4.83 1.77
CA SER A 41 -4.20 -5.51 1.16
C SER A 41 -5.38 -4.57 0.99
N SER A 42 -5.59 -3.67 1.94
CA SER A 42 -6.67 -2.68 1.90
C SER A 42 -6.51 -1.70 0.73
N VAL A 43 -5.28 -1.36 0.36
CA VAL A 43 -5.06 -0.50 -0.83
C VAL A 43 -5.66 -1.16 -2.07
N ALA A 44 -5.28 -2.39 -2.35
CA ALA A 44 -5.76 -3.12 -3.53
C ALA A 44 -7.28 -3.32 -3.50
N ALA A 45 -7.81 -3.73 -2.35
CA ALA A 45 -9.24 -3.99 -2.20
C ALA A 45 -10.08 -2.73 -2.44
N ASN A 46 -9.65 -1.59 -1.90
CA ASN A 46 -10.41 -0.34 -2.05
C ASN A 46 -10.28 0.26 -3.45
N VAL A 47 -9.14 0.09 -4.12
CA VAL A 47 -9.01 0.49 -5.52
C VAL A 47 -9.94 -0.37 -6.39
N ALA A 48 -9.96 -1.68 -6.18
CA ALA A 48 -10.83 -2.59 -6.94
C ALA A 48 -12.31 -2.23 -6.72
N GLU A 49 -12.71 -2.05 -5.47
CA GLU A 49 -14.11 -1.72 -5.15
C GLU A 49 -14.48 -0.33 -5.65
N GLY A 50 -13.63 0.66 -5.47
CA GLY A 50 -13.88 2.02 -5.97
C GLY A 50 -14.03 2.07 -7.48
N SER A 51 -13.31 1.22 -8.20
CA SER A 51 -13.40 1.12 -9.65
C SER A 51 -14.77 0.61 -10.12
N GLN A 52 -15.51 -0.09 -9.25
CA GLN A 52 -16.85 -0.59 -9.52
C GLN A 52 -17.95 0.44 -9.21
N ARG A 53 -17.59 1.54 -8.55
CA ARG A 53 -18.52 2.57 -8.10
C ARG A 53 -18.41 3.82 -8.98
N VAL A 54 -19.28 4.78 -8.72
CA VAL A 54 -19.30 6.06 -9.44
C VAL A 54 -19.44 7.21 -8.44
N GLY A 55 -19.08 8.42 -8.87
CA GLY A 55 -19.29 9.65 -8.11
C GLY A 55 -18.61 9.66 -6.74
N LYS A 56 -19.37 10.05 -5.71
CA LYS A 56 -18.84 10.22 -4.35
C LYS A 56 -18.38 8.92 -3.72
N ASP A 57 -19.07 7.81 -4.03
CA ASP A 57 -18.67 6.49 -3.51
C ASP A 57 -17.30 6.09 -4.02
N ARG A 58 -17.06 6.28 -5.32
CA ARG A 58 -15.75 6.02 -5.92
C ARG A 58 -14.67 6.86 -5.28
N LEU A 59 -14.93 8.16 -5.16
CA LEU A 59 -13.99 9.10 -4.56
C LEU A 59 -13.64 8.71 -3.12
N HIS A 60 -14.66 8.36 -2.34
CA HIS A 60 -14.48 7.92 -0.95
C HIS A 60 -13.57 6.69 -0.87
N LEU A 61 -13.84 5.67 -1.69
CA LEU A 61 -13.05 4.42 -1.65
C LEU A 61 -11.62 4.64 -2.10
N PHE A 62 -11.37 5.50 -3.08
CA PHE A 62 -10.00 5.86 -3.47
C PHE A 62 -9.28 6.64 -2.37
N ARG A 63 -9.98 7.45 -1.60
CA ARG A 63 -9.41 8.14 -0.45
C ARG A 63 -9.08 7.16 0.69
N VAL A 64 -9.92 6.15 0.89
CA VAL A 64 -9.63 5.07 1.85
C VAL A 64 -8.37 4.32 1.40
N ALA A 65 -8.26 4.02 0.10
CA ALA A 65 -7.07 3.37 -0.46
C ALA A 65 -5.81 4.21 -0.21
N ALA A 66 -5.89 5.53 -0.40
CA ALA A 66 -4.75 6.43 -0.16
C ALA A 66 -4.36 6.41 1.33
N GLY A 67 -5.33 6.42 2.23
CA GLY A 67 -5.07 6.30 3.68
C GLY A 67 -4.38 4.99 4.02
N SER A 68 -4.80 3.90 3.40
CA SER A 68 -4.17 2.57 3.58
C SER A 68 -2.75 2.53 3.04
N ALA A 69 -2.48 3.23 1.93
CA ALA A 69 -1.13 3.34 1.38
C ALA A 69 -0.22 4.15 2.32
N GLU A 70 -0.72 5.24 2.89
CA GLU A 70 0.00 6.02 3.90
C GLU A 70 0.30 5.18 5.14
N GLU A 71 -0.67 4.38 5.58
CA GLU A 71 -0.49 3.48 6.72
C GLU A 71 0.56 2.41 6.41
N THR A 72 0.56 1.85 5.21
CA THR A 72 1.56 0.88 4.77
C THR A 72 2.96 1.50 4.84
N ARG A 73 3.11 2.72 4.34
CA ARG A 73 4.38 3.45 4.39
C ARG A 73 4.82 3.70 5.83
N ALA A 74 3.89 4.08 6.70
CA ALA A 74 4.17 4.32 8.11
C ALA A 74 4.69 3.06 8.81
N HIS A 75 4.06 1.92 8.57
CA HIS A 75 4.49 0.64 9.15
C HIS A 75 5.89 0.24 8.67
N LEU A 76 6.21 0.49 7.41
CA LEU A 76 7.56 0.24 6.89
C LEU A 76 8.59 1.13 7.57
N ARG A 77 8.26 2.39 7.80
CA ARG A 77 9.15 3.32 8.49
C ARG A 77 9.36 2.92 9.96
N VAL A 78 8.32 2.41 10.59
CA VAL A 78 8.42 1.87 11.96
C VAL A 78 9.35 0.66 11.97
N ALA A 79 9.20 -0.25 11.03
CA ALA A 79 10.05 -1.43 10.91
C ALA A 79 11.52 -1.05 10.67
N LEU A 80 11.77 -0.04 9.84
CA LEU A 80 13.09 0.51 9.59
C LEU A 80 13.70 1.11 10.88
N ALA A 81 12.91 1.88 11.61
CA ALA A 81 13.35 2.54 12.84
C ALA A 81 13.74 1.52 13.91
N TRP A 82 13.03 0.40 14.01
CA TRP A 82 13.38 -0.69 14.92
C TRP A 82 14.53 -1.54 14.42
N GLY A 83 14.94 -1.40 13.16
CA GLY A 83 15.98 -2.23 12.58
C GLY A 83 15.53 -3.64 12.21
N TYR A 84 14.23 -3.85 12.05
CA TYR A 84 13.68 -5.15 11.62
C TYR A 84 13.99 -5.44 10.15
N VAL A 85 14.16 -4.39 9.37
CA VAL A 85 14.47 -4.44 7.94
C VAL A 85 15.48 -3.35 7.60
N THR A 86 16.13 -3.48 6.45
CA THR A 86 17.06 -2.47 5.95
C THR A 86 16.42 -1.57 4.90
N GLY A 87 17.03 -0.41 4.65
CA GLY A 87 16.59 0.49 3.59
C GLY A 87 16.61 -0.19 2.21
N ALA A 88 17.65 -0.99 1.95
CA ALA A 88 17.78 -1.71 0.69
C ALA A 88 16.63 -2.70 0.49
N GLU A 89 16.23 -3.40 1.57
CA GLU A 89 15.11 -4.37 1.51
C GLU A 89 13.77 -3.70 1.23
N THR A 90 13.56 -2.49 1.76
CA THR A 90 12.27 -1.80 1.68
C THR A 90 12.15 -0.87 0.47
N GLU A 91 13.25 -0.53 -0.18
CA GLU A 91 13.26 0.44 -1.26
C GLU A 91 12.28 0.12 -2.41
N PRO A 92 12.21 -1.11 -2.93
CA PRO A 92 11.27 -1.42 -4.00
C PRO A 92 9.81 -1.17 -3.60
N SER A 93 9.41 -1.61 -2.41
CA SER A 93 8.04 -1.41 -1.94
C SER A 93 7.74 0.06 -1.63
N MET A 94 8.70 0.79 -1.06
CA MET A 94 8.54 2.23 -0.80
C MET A 94 8.33 3.00 -2.10
N HIS A 95 9.09 2.68 -3.12
CA HIS A 95 8.96 3.30 -4.44
C HIS A 95 7.56 3.07 -5.03
N LEU A 96 7.06 1.83 -4.92
CA LEU A 96 5.73 1.48 -5.41
C LEU A 96 4.61 2.14 -4.61
N ILE A 97 4.77 2.26 -3.29
CA ILE A 97 3.81 2.97 -2.42
C ILE A 97 3.74 4.45 -2.80
N ASP A 98 4.88 5.09 -3.00
CA ASP A 98 4.93 6.49 -3.41
C ASP A 98 4.23 6.68 -4.77
N ARG A 99 4.43 5.75 -5.69
CA ARG A 99 3.74 5.77 -6.97
C ARG A 99 2.23 5.61 -6.78
N GLU A 100 1.81 4.70 -5.90
CA GLU A 100 0.39 4.48 -5.61
C GLU A 100 -0.27 5.76 -5.09
N LEU A 101 0.40 6.46 -4.18
CA LEU A 101 -0.10 7.72 -3.64
C LEU A 101 -0.26 8.79 -4.73
N ARG A 102 0.67 8.86 -5.66
CA ARG A 102 0.56 9.80 -6.79
C ARG A 102 -0.62 9.43 -7.71
N LEU A 103 -0.78 8.14 -8.01
CA LEU A 103 -1.89 7.66 -8.83
C LEU A 103 -3.23 7.97 -8.18
N LEU A 104 -3.35 7.67 -6.88
CA LEU A 104 -4.58 7.93 -6.13
C LEU A 104 -4.86 9.43 -5.98
N SER A 105 -3.83 10.24 -5.81
CA SER A 105 -3.97 11.70 -5.80
C SER A 105 -4.60 12.20 -7.10
N GLY A 106 -4.16 11.67 -8.24
CA GLY A 106 -4.74 12.02 -9.54
C GLY A 106 -6.20 11.58 -9.67
N LEU A 107 -6.55 10.43 -9.10
CA LEU A 107 -7.90 9.87 -9.18
C LEU A 107 -8.89 10.54 -8.21
N THR A 108 -8.41 11.29 -7.23
CA THR A 108 -9.25 11.90 -6.17
C THR A 108 -9.35 13.41 -6.25
N ARG A 109 -8.87 13.99 -7.32
CA ARG A 109 -8.99 15.43 -7.57
C ARG A 109 -10.39 15.85 -7.97
#